data_bc8c33bfdb0917fd752865911c588308
#
_entry.id   bc8c33bfdb0917fd752865911c588308
#
_cell.length_a   1.000
_cell.length_b   1.000
_cell.length_c   1.000
_cell.angle_alpha   90.00
_cell.angle_beta   90.00
_cell.angle_gamma   90.00
#
_symmetry.space_group_name_H-M   'P 1'
#
loop_
_entity.id
_entity.type
_entity.pdbx_description
1 polymer ?
#
loop_
_entity_poly.entity_id
_entity_poly.type
_entity_poly.pdbx_seq_one_letter_code
_entity_poly.pdbx_strand_id
1 'polypeptide(L)'
;GGIVCDGEDKTFTITVNPTVEVNALSDQYITSGQTSSLVNISSSTTNVTFNWTAVADSGITGLVNFSDTDTTVIPAETLFNSGSEPLNVTYTIYPVLDSPIDCPADPIVYKVIVNPIASVISVEDQLLCNEQLTSIIFISGTSGGNVTYNWTSDIEIGAGLSGNDNMNFTATNITTEPIVATITVTPIFENGGVTNEGDSVSFTITVNPTAQVDQPLDQVVCNSDTTSIVEFATQNTGGTTTYAWTNNTPSIGLSDSGSGDILAFTATNITTAPVVATITVTPTFENGGIACDGEDKTFTITVNPTAQVDQPLDQVVCNEEQVNVLFTTENIFGLSSYSWSSDIEIGAGLSGTGDMDFTATNITTAPVVATITVTPTFEFDGKV
;
A
#
# COMPACT_ATOMS: atom_id res chain seq x y z
N GLY A 1 -9.51 100.59 -66.62
CA GLY A 1 -8.31 99.80 -66.55
C GLY A 1 -7.72 99.98 -65.16
N GLY A 2 -7.85 98.96 -64.33
CA GLY A 2 -7.17 98.92 -63.03
C GLY A 2 -5.71 98.48 -63.26
N ILE A 3 -4.79 99.21 -62.71
CA ILE A 3 -3.38 98.83 -62.69
C ILE A 3 -3.20 97.88 -61.54
N VAL A 4 -2.79 96.64 -61.86
CA VAL A 4 -2.38 95.65 -60.85
C VAL A 4 -0.93 95.95 -60.56
N CYS A 5 -0.56 96.17 -59.32
CA CYS A 5 0.83 96.25 -58.87
C CYS A 5 1.18 94.87 -58.21
N ASP A 6 2.15 94.20 -58.80
CA ASP A 6 2.68 92.96 -58.28
C ASP A 6 3.58 93.25 -57.07
N GLY A 7 3.38 92.58 -56.00
CA GLY A 7 4.26 92.61 -54.79
C GLY A 7 5.48 91.67 -54.97
N GLU A 8 6.47 91.84 -54.09
CA GLU A 8 7.58 90.86 -54.02
C GLU A 8 7.13 89.53 -53.46
N ASP A 9 7.48 88.45 -54.12
CA ASP A 9 7.27 87.11 -53.67
C ASP A 9 8.05 86.85 -52.38
N LYS A 10 7.35 86.28 -51.39
CA LYS A 10 7.95 85.79 -50.16
C LYS A 10 7.81 84.27 -50.12
N THR A 11 8.88 83.51 -49.86
CA THR A 11 8.90 82.11 -49.76
C THR A 11 9.03 81.67 -48.24
N PHE A 12 8.36 80.67 -47.82
CA PHE A 12 8.54 80.02 -46.56
C PHE A 12 8.52 78.50 -46.77
N THR A 13 9.09 77.72 -45.81
CA THR A 13 9.08 76.27 -45.82
C THR A 13 8.22 75.74 -44.73
N ILE A 14 7.50 74.68 -44.99
CA ILE A 14 6.84 73.84 -43.99
C ILE A 14 7.52 72.51 -44.02
N THR A 15 8.08 72.08 -42.85
CA THR A 15 8.65 70.75 -42.69
C THR A 15 7.65 69.92 -41.92
N VAL A 16 7.27 68.72 -42.42
CA VAL A 16 6.42 67.80 -41.79
C VAL A 16 7.29 66.59 -41.34
N ASN A 17 7.44 66.41 -40.05
CA ASN A 17 8.15 65.27 -39.47
C ASN A 17 7.34 63.99 -39.59
N PRO A 18 7.95 62.80 -39.79
CA PRO A 18 7.26 61.54 -39.86
C PRO A 18 6.78 61.13 -38.44
N THR A 19 5.78 60.27 -38.39
CA THR A 19 5.43 59.53 -37.16
C THR A 19 6.53 58.54 -36.87
N VAL A 20 6.93 58.43 -35.61
CA VAL A 20 7.96 57.46 -35.17
C VAL A 20 7.32 56.08 -35.04
N GLU A 21 7.91 55.09 -35.72
CA GLU A 21 7.53 53.69 -35.61
C GLU A 21 8.68 52.92 -34.92
N VAL A 22 8.41 52.31 -33.76
CA VAL A 22 9.37 51.45 -33.05
C VAL A 22 9.17 50.00 -33.50
N ASN A 23 10.27 49.32 -33.81
CA ASN A 23 10.22 47.90 -34.14
C ASN A 23 9.73 47.09 -32.93
N ALA A 24 8.83 46.12 -33.18
CA ALA A 24 8.24 45.29 -32.11
C ALA A 24 9.31 44.52 -31.33
N LEU A 25 9.17 44.52 -30.03
CA LEU A 25 9.96 43.71 -29.10
C LEU A 25 9.12 42.52 -28.59
N SER A 26 9.76 41.39 -28.43
CA SER A 26 9.15 40.21 -27.82
C SER A 26 9.55 40.11 -26.36
N ASP A 27 8.59 39.84 -25.47
CA ASP A 27 8.86 39.63 -24.07
C ASP A 27 9.87 38.49 -23.86
N GLN A 28 10.69 38.62 -22.83
CA GLN A 28 11.63 37.59 -22.40
C GLN A 28 11.10 36.84 -21.20
N TYR A 29 11.31 35.53 -21.19
CA TYR A 29 11.08 34.67 -20.05
C TYR A 29 12.43 34.18 -19.54
N ILE A 30 12.67 34.33 -18.24
CA ILE A 30 13.87 33.84 -17.55
C ILE A 30 13.48 33.14 -16.23
N THR A 31 14.35 32.31 -15.71
CA THR A 31 14.21 31.76 -14.35
C THR A 31 14.83 32.71 -13.33
N SER A 32 14.30 32.73 -12.10
CA SER A 32 14.87 33.45 -10.95
C SER A 32 16.37 33.18 -10.82
N GLY A 33 17.19 34.25 -10.70
CA GLY A 33 18.63 34.16 -10.65
C GLY A 33 19.33 34.14 -12.02
N GLN A 34 18.59 34.10 -13.12
CA GLN A 34 19.16 34.19 -14.46
C GLN A 34 19.31 35.66 -14.91
N THR A 35 20.19 35.88 -15.87
CA THR A 35 20.42 37.18 -16.47
C THR A 35 19.59 37.29 -17.72
N SER A 36 18.81 38.40 -17.88
CA SER A 36 18.08 38.71 -19.09
C SER A 36 19.04 38.99 -20.24
N SER A 37 18.56 38.85 -21.48
CA SER A 37 19.34 39.25 -22.65
C SER A 37 19.33 40.78 -22.79
N LEU A 38 20.44 41.33 -23.24
CA LEU A 38 20.50 42.72 -23.72
C LEU A 38 19.50 42.91 -24.87
N VAL A 39 18.74 44.00 -24.84
CA VAL A 39 17.75 44.35 -25.87
C VAL A 39 18.21 45.56 -26.65
N ASN A 40 18.32 45.42 -27.98
CA ASN A 40 18.52 46.53 -28.90
C ASN A 40 17.16 47.08 -29.31
N ILE A 41 16.93 48.36 -29.04
CA ILE A 41 15.74 49.09 -29.45
C ILE A 41 16.04 49.73 -30.81
N SER A 42 15.14 49.62 -31.76
CA SER A 42 15.31 50.18 -33.10
C SER A 42 14.01 50.75 -33.67
N SER A 43 14.14 51.65 -34.63
CA SER A 43 13.04 52.27 -35.35
C SER A 43 13.28 52.18 -36.86
N SER A 44 12.18 52.09 -37.62
CA SER A 44 12.21 52.30 -39.08
C SER A 44 12.33 53.76 -39.47
N THR A 45 12.02 54.69 -38.55
CA THR A 45 12.20 56.13 -38.70
C THR A 45 13.65 56.51 -38.40
N THR A 46 14.27 57.37 -39.24
CA THR A 46 15.65 57.82 -39.04
C THR A 46 15.75 58.90 -37.96
N ASN A 47 16.91 59.00 -37.29
CA ASN A 47 17.24 60.01 -36.30
C ASN A 47 16.33 59.88 -35.07
N VAL A 48 16.08 58.61 -34.57
CA VAL A 48 15.31 58.31 -33.38
C VAL A 48 16.25 57.72 -32.33
N THR A 49 16.19 58.30 -31.15
CA THR A 49 16.73 57.74 -29.91
C THR A 49 15.60 57.33 -28.98
N PHE A 50 15.91 56.72 -27.84
CA PHE A 50 14.90 56.22 -26.92
C PHE A 50 15.23 56.60 -25.48
N ASN A 51 14.21 57.01 -24.76
CA ASN A 51 14.25 57.05 -23.31
C ASN A 51 13.44 55.87 -22.79
N TRP A 52 13.87 55.23 -21.72
CA TRP A 52 13.06 54.16 -21.12
C TRP A 52 13.09 54.23 -19.58
N THR A 53 12.05 53.67 -18.98
CA THR A 53 11.91 53.46 -17.53
C THR A 53 11.58 51.99 -17.27
N ALA A 54 12.08 51.44 -16.16
CA ALA A 54 11.77 50.08 -15.72
C ALA A 54 11.08 50.10 -14.36
N VAL A 55 10.04 49.28 -14.21
CA VAL A 55 9.30 49.06 -12.98
C VAL A 55 9.24 47.57 -12.75
N ALA A 56 9.70 47.13 -11.58
CA ALA A 56 9.62 45.74 -11.17
C ALA A 56 8.38 45.49 -10.26
N ASP A 57 7.76 44.32 -10.44
CA ASP A 57 6.72 43.86 -9.50
C ASP A 57 7.33 43.65 -8.09
N SER A 58 6.48 43.77 -7.07
CA SER A 58 6.87 43.46 -5.70
C SER A 58 7.33 42.01 -5.58
N GLY A 59 8.53 41.75 -5.09
CA GLY A 59 9.15 40.44 -5.01
C GLY A 59 10.28 40.21 -6.02
N ILE A 60 10.45 41.11 -7.01
CA ILE A 60 11.63 41.12 -7.88
C ILE A 60 12.75 41.92 -7.21
N THR A 61 13.96 41.34 -7.25
CA THR A 61 15.20 42.01 -6.83
C THR A 61 16.27 41.85 -7.92
N GLY A 62 17.35 42.63 -7.86
CA GLY A 62 18.44 42.58 -8.84
C GLY A 62 18.32 43.57 -9.98
N LEU A 63 17.18 44.27 -10.12
CA LEU A 63 17.08 45.42 -11.09
C LEU A 63 17.93 46.56 -10.55
N VAL A 64 18.91 47.00 -11.33
CA VAL A 64 19.82 48.12 -11.01
C VAL A 64 19.62 49.31 -11.92
N ASN A 65 19.22 49.10 -13.17
CA ASN A 65 18.96 50.18 -14.13
C ASN A 65 17.46 50.45 -14.23
N PHE A 66 16.99 51.57 -13.69
CA PHE A 66 15.57 51.93 -13.64
C PHE A 66 15.14 52.86 -14.78
N SER A 67 16.10 53.52 -15.43
CA SER A 67 15.86 54.41 -16.56
C SER A 67 17.15 54.72 -17.32
N ASP A 68 17.04 55.08 -18.57
CA ASP A 68 18.10 55.63 -19.39
C ASP A 68 17.51 56.57 -20.42
N THR A 69 18.33 57.50 -20.95
CA THR A 69 17.92 58.50 -21.93
C THR A 69 18.91 58.51 -23.09
N ASP A 70 18.41 58.88 -24.26
CA ASP A 70 19.19 59.00 -25.49
C ASP A 70 19.97 57.71 -25.86
N THR A 71 19.34 56.57 -25.63
CA THR A 71 19.92 55.24 -25.76
C THR A 71 19.21 54.41 -26.82
N THR A 72 19.87 53.35 -27.32
CA THR A 72 19.28 52.31 -28.17
C THR A 72 19.33 50.94 -27.53
N VAL A 73 19.62 50.87 -26.22
CA VAL A 73 19.89 49.62 -25.53
C VAL A 73 19.19 49.57 -24.18
N ILE A 74 18.55 48.43 -23.83
CA ILE A 74 18.21 48.05 -22.50
C ILE A 74 19.25 47.02 -22.02
N PRO A 75 19.99 47.29 -20.93
CA PRO A 75 21.03 46.39 -20.44
C PRO A 75 20.47 45.07 -19.92
N ALA A 76 21.30 44.04 -19.92
CA ALA A 76 21.01 42.77 -19.30
C ALA A 76 21.05 42.91 -17.75
N GLU A 77 20.06 42.31 -17.07
CA GLU A 77 19.92 42.34 -15.59
C GLU A 77 19.80 40.94 -15.04
N THR A 78 20.47 40.68 -13.91
CA THR A 78 20.27 39.41 -13.16
C THR A 78 19.15 39.61 -12.18
N LEU A 79 18.00 38.93 -12.42
CA LEU A 79 16.78 39.17 -11.69
C LEU A 79 16.39 37.95 -10.83
N PHE A 80 15.93 38.23 -9.62
CA PHE A 80 15.47 37.22 -8.68
C PHE A 80 13.99 37.42 -8.40
N ASN A 81 13.23 36.33 -8.44
CA ASN A 81 11.83 36.29 -8.05
C ASN A 81 11.70 35.53 -6.72
N SER A 82 11.27 36.18 -5.66
CA SER A 82 11.05 35.59 -4.33
C SER A 82 9.60 35.11 -4.11
N GLY A 83 8.73 35.26 -5.12
CA GLY A 83 7.34 34.83 -5.07
C GLY A 83 7.18 33.39 -5.59
N SER A 84 5.93 32.92 -5.56
CA SER A 84 5.52 31.60 -6.05
C SER A 84 4.91 31.61 -7.44
N GLU A 85 4.81 32.76 -8.09
CA GLU A 85 4.26 32.94 -9.45
C GLU A 85 5.16 33.85 -10.28
N PRO A 86 5.05 33.82 -11.62
CA PRO A 86 5.84 34.67 -12.49
C PRO A 86 5.60 36.15 -12.20
N LEU A 87 6.67 36.91 -12.02
CA LEU A 87 6.65 38.35 -11.77
C LEU A 87 7.37 39.09 -12.94
N ASN A 88 7.02 40.37 -13.16
CA ASN A 88 7.46 41.13 -14.30
C ASN A 88 8.41 42.26 -13.89
N VAL A 89 9.39 42.51 -14.77
CA VAL A 89 9.99 43.82 -14.92
C VAL A 89 9.42 44.43 -16.19
N THR A 90 8.71 45.55 -16.08
CA THR A 90 8.06 46.25 -17.21
C THR A 90 8.89 47.43 -17.60
N TYR A 91 9.38 47.44 -18.82
CA TYR A 91 10.08 48.53 -19.45
C TYR A 91 9.08 49.32 -20.30
N THR A 92 8.98 50.65 -20.08
CA THR A 92 8.22 51.56 -20.91
C THR A 92 9.21 52.40 -21.70
N ILE A 93 9.13 52.30 -23.02
CA ILE A 93 10.11 52.90 -23.98
C ILE A 93 9.43 54.03 -24.70
N TYR A 94 10.01 55.21 -24.59
CA TYR A 94 9.56 56.48 -25.21
C TYR A 94 10.49 56.83 -26.37
N PRO A 95 10.05 56.74 -27.61
CA PRO A 95 10.85 57.15 -28.75
C PRO A 95 10.96 58.68 -28.81
N VAL A 96 12.13 59.18 -29.14
CA VAL A 96 12.44 60.62 -29.27
C VAL A 96 13.01 60.85 -30.68
N LEU A 97 12.33 61.70 -31.45
CA LEU A 97 12.82 62.14 -32.77
C LEU A 97 13.81 63.30 -32.60
N ASP A 98 15.03 63.16 -33.10
CA ASP A 98 16.01 64.24 -33.14
C ASP A 98 15.58 65.26 -34.20
N SER A 99 14.76 66.22 -33.85
CA SER A 99 14.15 67.26 -34.67
C SER A 99 13.94 68.53 -33.85
N PRO A 100 13.98 69.71 -34.45
CA PRO A 100 13.74 71.00 -33.79
C PRO A 100 12.32 71.09 -33.13
N ILE A 101 11.40 70.19 -33.46
CA ILE A 101 10.04 70.10 -32.88
C ILE A 101 9.79 68.68 -32.52
N ASP A 102 9.55 68.41 -31.22
CA ASP A 102 9.17 67.11 -30.73
C ASP A 102 7.83 66.69 -31.33
N CYS A 103 7.81 65.57 -32.09
CA CYS A 103 6.61 64.94 -32.50
C CYS A 103 6.30 63.81 -31.52
N PRO A 104 5.14 63.85 -30.85
CA PRO A 104 4.78 62.82 -29.88
C PRO A 104 4.63 61.44 -30.58
N ALA A 105 5.17 60.41 -29.97
CA ALA A 105 4.98 59.05 -30.37
C ALA A 105 4.49 58.22 -29.18
N ASP A 106 3.68 57.21 -29.44
CA ASP A 106 3.15 56.34 -28.37
C ASP A 106 4.30 55.50 -27.80
N PRO A 107 4.37 55.36 -26.45
CA PRO A 107 5.35 54.49 -25.82
C PRO A 107 5.03 53.03 -26.09
N ILE A 108 6.05 52.20 -26.21
CA ILE A 108 5.90 50.75 -26.29
C ILE A 108 6.30 50.12 -24.96
N VAL A 109 5.73 48.93 -24.68
CA VAL A 109 6.00 48.17 -23.48
C VAL A 109 6.72 46.88 -23.86
N TYR A 110 7.75 46.56 -23.10
CA TYR A 110 8.52 45.34 -23.18
C TYR A 110 8.63 44.75 -21.76
N LYS A 111 8.51 43.41 -21.60
CA LYS A 111 8.59 42.77 -20.31
C LYS A 111 9.68 41.72 -20.25
N VAL A 112 10.28 41.62 -19.09
CA VAL A 112 11.04 40.46 -18.66
C VAL A 112 10.22 39.73 -17.59
N ILE A 113 9.72 38.58 -17.93
CA ILE A 113 8.95 37.71 -17.04
C ILE A 113 9.94 36.79 -16.32
N VAL A 114 10.02 36.92 -14.99
CA VAL A 114 10.93 36.15 -14.13
C VAL A 114 10.13 35.03 -13.49
N ASN A 115 10.32 33.82 -13.98
CA ASN A 115 9.69 32.61 -13.44
C ASN A 115 10.22 32.30 -12.04
N PRO A 116 9.37 31.86 -11.11
CA PRO A 116 9.81 31.39 -9.80
C PRO A 116 10.62 30.09 -9.94
N ILE A 117 11.40 29.73 -8.93
CA ILE A 117 11.98 28.39 -8.84
C ILE A 117 10.85 27.41 -8.51
N ALA A 118 10.82 26.28 -9.21
CA ALA A 118 9.84 25.22 -8.95
C ALA A 118 9.87 24.79 -7.48
N SER A 119 8.72 24.48 -6.91
CA SER A 119 8.64 23.93 -5.56
C SER A 119 7.51 22.94 -5.42
N VAL A 120 7.69 21.97 -4.53
CA VAL A 120 6.67 20.99 -4.13
C VAL A 120 6.46 21.12 -2.62
N ILE A 121 5.19 21.03 -2.19
CA ILE A 121 4.86 20.96 -0.77
C ILE A 121 5.31 19.59 -0.26
N SER A 122 5.91 19.56 0.95
CA SER A 122 6.39 18.31 1.56
C SER A 122 5.27 17.26 1.61
N VAL A 123 5.62 16.04 1.23
CA VAL A 123 4.75 14.86 1.35
C VAL A 123 5.06 14.16 2.67
N GLU A 124 4.03 13.73 3.38
CA GLU A 124 4.20 12.95 4.60
C GLU A 124 4.56 11.49 4.29
N ASP A 125 5.29 10.87 5.22
CA ASP A 125 5.62 9.46 5.14
C ASP A 125 4.34 8.59 5.07
N GLN A 126 4.41 7.51 4.32
CA GLN A 126 3.30 6.59 4.11
C GLN A 126 3.60 5.23 4.75
N LEU A 127 2.55 4.60 5.27
CA LEU A 127 2.61 3.26 5.80
C LEU A 127 1.48 2.43 5.19
N LEU A 128 1.83 1.33 4.53
CA LEU A 128 0.94 0.54 3.68
C LEU A 128 1.06 -0.94 4.01
N CYS A 129 0.01 -1.71 3.74
CA CYS A 129 0.10 -3.16 3.67
C CYS A 129 0.51 -3.62 2.26
N ASN A 130 1.13 -4.80 2.17
CA ASN A 130 1.28 -5.50 0.90
C ASN A 130 -0.08 -5.63 0.20
N GLU A 131 -0.08 -5.48 -1.15
CA GLU A 131 -1.27 -5.49 -2.02
C GLU A 131 -2.25 -4.32 -1.83
N GLN A 132 -1.94 -3.35 -0.97
CA GLN A 132 -2.76 -2.16 -0.83
C GLN A 132 -2.62 -1.24 -2.05
N LEU A 133 -3.76 -0.88 -2.67
CA LEU A 133 -3.80 0.16 -3.69
C LEU A 133 -3.65 1.53 -3.03
N THR A 134 -2.73 2.35 -3.53
CA THR A 134 -2.46 3.70 -3.00
C THR A 134 -2.32 4.74 -4.09
N SER A 135 -2.54 6.02 -3.72
CA SER A 135 -2.38 7.18 -4.59
C SER A 135 -1.73 8.30 -3.80
N ILE A 136 -0.59 8.78 -4.26
CA ILE A 136 0.15 9.91 -3.67
C ILE A 136 0.11 11.06 -4.66
N ILE A 137 -0.44 12.19 -4.23
CA ILE A 137 -0.61 13.39 -5.03
C ILE A 137 0.44 14.42 -4.61
N PHE A 138 1.24 14.89 -5.56
CA PHE A 138 2.18 15.98 -5.34
C PHE A 138 1.48 17.32 -5.55
N ILE A 139 1.66 18.22 -4.59
CA ILE A 139 1.06 19.55 -4.60
C ILE A 139 2.15 20.58 -4.84
N SER A 140 1.94 21.43 -5.85
CA SER A 140 2.88 22.50 -6.17
C SER A 140 2.83 23.62 -5.12
N GLY A 141 4.00 24.13 -4.74
CA GLY A 141 4.16 25.41 -4.05
C GLY A 141 4.27 26.58 -5.02
N THR A 142 4.34 26.35 -6.34
CA THR A 142 4.40 27.37 -7.41
C THR A 142 3.16 27.35 -8.28
N SER A 143 2.81 28.52 -8.87
CA SER A 143 1.65 28.73 -9.72
C SER A 143 1.98 29.64 -10.92
N GLY A 144 1.00 29.85 -11.80
CA GLY A 144 1.17 30.74 -12.98
C GLY A 144 1.93 30.13 -14.15
N GLY A 145 2.19 28.83 -14.12
CA GLY A 145 2.78 28.03 -15.18
C GLY A 145 2.38 26.57 -15.08
N ASN A 146 2.98 25.72 -15.88
CA ASN A 146 2.81 24.27 -15.81
C ASN A 146 3.82 23.67 -14.82
N VAL A 147 3.35 22.85 -13.88
CA VAL A 147 4.22 22.15 -12.91
C VAL A 147 4.08 20.66 -13.12
N THR A 148 5.19 19.99 -13.31
CA THR A 148 5.33 18.53 -13.39
C THR A 148 6.31 18.05 -12.35
N TYR A 149 6.34 16.74 -12.09
CA TYR A 149 7.21 16.15 -11.08
C TYR A 149 7.93 14.95 -11.67
N ASN A 150 9.23 14.84 -11.39
CA ASN A 150 9.98 13.62 -11.57
C ASN A 150 10.24 13.02 -10.18
N TRP A 151 10.04 11.70 -10.02
CA TRP A 151 10.37 11.03 -8.77
C TRP A 151 11.22 9.79 -9.01
N THR A 152 11.99 9.45 -7.98
CA THR A 152 12.78 8.20 -7.92
C THR A 152 12.56 7.51 -6.60
N SER A 153 12.68 6.19 -6.59
CA SER A 153 12.66 5.32 -5.40
C SER A 153 13.96 4.53 -5.33
N ASP A 154 14.51 4.36 -4.14
CA ASP A 154 15.70 3.55 -3.89
C ASP A 154 15.37 2.05 -3.85
N ILE A 155 14.11 1.67 -3.61
CA ILE A 155 13.64 0.29 -3.53
C ILE A 155 12.35 0.14 -4.33
N GLU A 156 12.19 -0.98 -5.04
CA GLU A 156 10.96 -1.35 -5.74
C GLU A 156 9.89 -1.83 -4.75
N ILE A 157 8.76 -1.13 -4.73
CA ILE A 157 7.61 -1.40 -3.85
C ILE A 157 6.28 -1.49 -4.60
N GLY A 158 6.33 -1.78 -5.91
CA GLY A 158 5.16 -1.83 -6.81
C GLY A 158 4.96 -0.57 -7.64
N ALA A 159 5.70 0.52 -7.34
CA ALA A 159 5.61 1.79 -8.06
C ALA A 159 6.57 1.90 -9.24
N GLY A 160 7.59 1.07 -9.32
CA GLY A 160 8.78 1.27 -10.13
C GLY A 160 9.85 2.08 -9.40
N LEU A 161 11.07 2.13 -9.97
CA LEU A 161 12.18 2.89 -9.39
C LEU A 161 12.19 4.36 -9.80
N SER A 162 11.33 4.78 -10.72
CA SER A 162 11.16 6.18 -11.13
C SER A 162 9.85 6.37 -11.89
N GLY A 163 9.37 7.60 -11.93
CA GLY A 163 8.19 7.98 -12.69
C GLY A 163 8.02 9.50 -12.75
N ASN A 164 6.90 9.89 -13.35
CA ASN A 164 6.51 11.29 -13.51
C ASN A 164 5.15 11.52 -12.85
N ASP A 165 4.93 12.75 -12.39
CA ASP A 165 3.69 13.19 -11.78
C ASP A 165 3.26 12.34 -10.57
N ASN A 166 1.97 12.23 -10.29
CA ASN A 166 1.44 11.53 -9.12
C ASN A 166 1.74 10.03 -9.16
N MET A 167 1.91 9.43 -7.98
CA MET A 167 2.14 8.00 -7.85
C MET A 167 0.81 7.27 -7.61
N ASN A 168 0.48 6.30 -8.49
CA ASN A 168 -0.66 5.41 -8.34
C ASN A 168 -0.16 3.98 -8.56
N PHE A 169 -0.19 3.16 -7.51
CA PHE A 169 0.35 1.81 -7.58
C PHE A 169 -0.28 0.90 -6.52
N THR A 170 -0.09 -0.40 -6.69
CA THR A 170 -0.36 -1.40 -5.66
C THR A 170 0.95 -1.70 -4.94
N ALA A 171 0.97 -1.49 -3.63
CA ALA A 171 2.15 -1.72 -2.81
C ALA A 171 2.54 -3.20 -2.82
N THR A 172 3.82 -3.51 -2.98
CA THR A 172 4.33 -4.89 -2.98
C THR A 172 5.45 -5.07 -1.97
N ASN A 173 5.28 -6.10 -1.14
CA ASN A 173 6.29 -6.60 -0.24
C ASN A 173 6.18 -8.13 -0.16
N ILE A 174 7.06 -8.83 -0.87
CA ILE A 174 7.12 -10.30 -0.90
C ILE A 174 8.03 -10.90 0.18
N THR A 175 8.58 -10.06 1.07
CA THR A 175 9.44 -10.49 2.17
C THR A 175 8.63 -10.76 3.43
N THR A 176 9.31 -11.12 4.51
CA THR A 176 8.68 -11.37 5.82
C THR A 176 8.87 -10.20 6.80
N GLU A 177 9.51 -9.11 6.36
CA GLU A 177 9.75 -7.91 7.18
C GLU A 177 9.31 -6.65 6.44
N PRO A 178 9.02 -5.53 7.15
CA PRO A 178 8.68 -4.27 6.52
C PRO A 178 9.80 -3.77 5.60
N ILE A 179 9.43 -3.31 4.40
CA ILE A 179 10.35 -2.65 3.45
C ILE A 179 10.12 -1.14 3.54
N VAL A 180 11.20 -0.36 3.66
CA VAL A 180 11.15 1.11 3.68
C VAL A 180 11.82 1.64 2.43
N ALA A 181 11.03 2.26 1.54
CA ALA A 181 11.53 2.93 0.34
C ALA A 181 11.63 4.44 0.58
N THR A 182 12.72 5.07 0.11
CA THR A 182 12.88 6.51 0.10
C THR A 182 12.51 7.05 -1.28
N ILE A 183 11.48 7.87 -1.32
CA ILE A 183 11.02 8.54 -2.54
C ILE A 183 11.60 9.95 -2.56
N THR A 184 12.25 10.31 -3.66
CA THR A 184 12.77 11.67 -3.91
C THR A 184 12.01 12.28 -5.07
N VAL A 185 11.36 13.42 -4.84
CA VAL A 185 10.52 14.14 -5.82
C VAL A 185 11.18 15.46 -6.19
N THR A 186 11.34 15.71 -7.47
CA THR A 186 11.90 16.95 -8.03
C THR A 186 10.82 17.67 -8.82
N PRO A 187 10.39 18.87 -8.44
CA PRO A 187 9.42 19.65 -9.18
C PRO A 187 10.07 20.35 -10.38
N ILE A 188 9.32 20.46 -11.47
CA ILE A 188 9.72 21.17 -12.69
C ILE A 188 8.63 22.20 -13.01
N PHE A 189 9.02 23.46 -13.19
CA PHE A 189 8.13 24.55 -13.60
C PHE A 189 8.43 24.96 -15.04
N GLU A 190 7.38 25.15 -15.84
CA GLU A 190 7.47 25.66 -17.21
C GLU A 190 6.54 26.84 -17.41
N ASN A 191 7.08 27.94 -17.96
CA ASN A 191 6.30 29.08 -18.43
C ASN A 191 7.07 29.84 -19.54
N GLY A 192 6.34 30.18 -20.61
CA GLY A 192 6.91 30.90 -21.75
C GLY A 192 8.04 30.16 -22.51
N GLY A 193 8.03 28.80 -22.47
CA GLY A 193 9.04 27.94 -23.06
C GLY A 193 10.36 27.86 -22.28
N VAL A 194 10.38 28.37 -21.03
CA VAL A 194 11.52 28.29 -20.12
C VAL A 194 11.15 27.33 -18.99
N THR A 195 11.99 26.30 -18.80
CA THR A 195 11.84 25.31 -17.73
C THR A 195 12.89 25.51 -16.64
N ASN A 196 12.53 25.22 -15.41
CA ASN A 196 13.47 25.12 -14.31
C ASN A 196 13.09 23.99 -13.35
N GLU A 197 14.10 23.41 -12.72
CA GLU A 197 13.94 22.44 -11.66
C GLU A 197 14.11 23.14 -10.29
N GLY A 198 13.32 22.72 -9.32
CA GLY A 198 13.43 23.16 -7.95
C GLY A 198 14.15 22.14 -7.05
N ASP A 199 14.25 22.48 -5.79
CA ASP A 199 14.84 21.59 -4.80
C ASP A 199 13.99 20.33 -4.63
N SER A 200 14.66 19.19 -4.59
CA SER A 200 14.02 17.90 -4.37
C SER A 200 13.58 17.76 -2.91
N VAL A 201 12.44 17.10 -2.71
CA VAL A 201 11.90 16.71 -1.40
C VAL A 201 11.86 15.20 -1.30
N SER A 202 12.21 14.65 -0.13
CA SER A 202 12.17 13.21 0.10
C SER A 202 11.19 12.86 1.24
N PHE A 203 10.52 11.72 1.10
CA PHE A 203 9.66 11.09 2.09
C PHE A 203 9.81 9.57 2.02
N THR A 204 9.31 8.85 3.01
CA THR A 204 9.38 7.39 3.05
C THR A 204 8.04 6.72 2.81
N ILE A 205 8.08 5.55 2.17
CA ILE A 205 6.96 4.63 2.08
C ILE A 205 7.38 3.31 2.71
N THR A 206 6.75 2.96 3.83
CA THR A 206 6.93 1.66 4.46
C THR A 206 5.82 0.73 3.99
N VAL A 207 6.18 -0.45 3.46
CA VAL A 207 5.23 -1.49 3.08
C VAL A 207 5.39 -2.68 4.03
N ASN A 208 4.38 -2.91 4.86
CA ASN A 208 4.32 -4.06 5.76
C ASN A 208 4.06 -5.35 4.95
N PRO A 209 4.65 -6.48 5.34
CA PRO A 209 4.41 -7.76 4.70
C PRO A 209 2.98 -8.26 4.96
N THR A 210 2.50 -9.19 4.14
CA THR A 210 1.31 -9.99 4.45
C THR A 210 1.57 -10.82 5.71
N ALA A 211 0.62 -10.86 6.63
CA ALA A 211 0.72 -11.68 7.82
C ALA A 211 0.79 -13.18 7.45
N GLN A 212 1.56 -13.93 8.20
CA GLN A 212 1.74 -15.36 7.98
C GLN A 212 1.52 -16.15 9.27
N VAL A 213 1.04 -17.37 9.12
CA VAL A 213 1.01 -18.40 10.17
C VAL A 213 1.52 -19.70 9.57
N ASP A 214 2.43 -20.37 10.28
CA ASP A 214 2.90 -21.71 9.91
C ASP A 214 1.72 -22.68 9.99
N GLN A 215 1.66 -23.70 9.10
CA GLN A 215 0.58 -24.65 9.05
C GLN A 215 0.51 -25.47 10.35
N PRO A 216 -0.54 -25.35 11.18
CA PRO A 216 -0.71 -26.21 12.35
C PRO A 216 -0.96 -27.66 11.96
N LEU A 217 -0.59 -28.58 12.83
CA LEU A 217 -0.81 -30.01 12.64
C LEU A 217 -2.20 -30.43 13.08
N ASP A 218 -2.79 -31.37 12.34
CA ASP A 218 -4.02 -32.06 12.75
C ASP A 218 -3.79 -32.87 14.04
N GLN A 219 -4.85 -33.00 14.85
CA GLN A 219 -4.86 -33.81 16.06
C GLN A 219 -5.97 -34.84 16.03
N VAL A 220 -5.69 -36.06 16.55
CA VAL A 220 -6.66 -37.07 16.79
C VAL A 220 -6.57 -37.50 18.27
N VAL A 221 -7.67 -37.42 19.03
CA VAL A 221 -7.73 -37.75 20.45
C VAL A 221 -8.98 -38.59 20.74
N CYS A 222 -8.99 -39.32 21.86
CA CYS A 222 -10.19 -40.02 22.31
C CYS A 222 -11.07 -39.09 23.17
N ASN A 223 -12.33 -39.41 23.27
CA ASN A 223 -13.25 -38.75 24.22
C ASN A 223 -12.68 -38.79 25.64
N SER A 224 -12.73 -37.66 26.33
CA SER A 224 -12.18 -37.41 27.67
C SER A 224 -10.63 -37.31 27.73
N ASP A 225 -9.90 -37.50 26.66
CA ASP A 225 -8.46 -37.23 26.61
C ASP A 225 -8.17 -35.72 26.56
N THR A 226 -6.95 -35.34 26.92
CA THR A 226 -6.46 -33.98 26.81
C THR A 226 -5.75 -33.78 25.46
N THR A 227 -6.13 -32.73 24.71
CA THR A 227 -5.47 -32.36 23.47
C THR A 227 -4.06 -31.81 23.70
N SER A 228 -3.21 -31.82 22.67
CA SER A 228 -1.97 -31.07 22.71
C SER A 228 -2.23 -29.57 22.52
N ILE A 229 -1.35 -28.71 23.05
CA ILE A 229 -1.34 -27.28 22.77
C ILE A 229 -1.07 -27.06 21.26
N VAL A 230 -1.77 -26.11 20.66
CA VAL A 230 -1.45 -25.60 19.31
C VAL A 230 -0.79 -24.25 19.48
N GLU A 231 0.52 -24.20 19.30
CA GLU A 231 1.29 -22.97 19.28
C GLU A 231 1.32 -22.44 17.85
N PHE A 232 0.89 -21.18 17.65
CA PHE A 232 0.96 -20.55 16.34
C PHE A 232 2.30 -19.84 16.18
N ALA A 233 2.97 -20.10 15.07
CA ALA A 233 4.26 -19.51 14.71
C ALA A 233 4.18 -18.78 13.37
N THR A 234 5.11 -17.84 13.14
CA THR A 234 5.19 -17.03 11.93
C THR A 234 6.63 -16.86 11.49
N GLN A 235 6.82 -16.60 10.19
CA GLN A 235 8.08 -16.15 9.62
C GLN A 235 8.19 -14.62 9.58
N ASN A 236 7.11 -13.87 9.88
CA ASN A 236 7.15 -12.42 9.90
C ASN A 236 8.06 -11.89 11.01
N THR A 237 8.84 -10.87 10.69
CA THR A 237 9.76 -10.15 11.59
C THR A 237 9.59 -8.64 11.44
N GLY A 238 10.17 -7.87 12.37
CA GLY A 238 10.11 -6.40 12.31
C GLY A 238 8.78 -5.78 12.74
N GLY A 239 7.86 -6.60 13.30
CA GLY A 239 6.56 -6.20 13.84
C GLY A 239 6.02 -7.27 14.77
N THR A 240 4.72 -7.24 15.05
CA THR A 240 4.02 -8.20 15.91
C THR A 240 2.96 -8.94 15.10
N THR A 241 3.00 -10.28 15.11
CA THR A 241 1.93 -11.09 14.53
C THR A 241 1.02 -11.62 15.65
N THR A 242 -0.27 -11.44 15.48
CA THR A 242 -1.33 -11.95 16.34
C THR A 242 -2.21 -12.92 15.56
N TYR A 243 -2.93 -13.78 16.27
CA TYR A 243 -3.74 -14.82 15.68
C TYR A 243 -5.16 -14.77 16.26
N ALA A 244 -6.15 -14.79 15.39
CA ALA A 244 -7.54 -15.08 15.75
C ALA A 244 -7.92 -16.43 15.15
N TRP A 245 -8.73 -17.22 15.85
CA TRP A 245 -9.18 -18.52 15.34
C TRP A 245 -10.66 -18.74 15.58
N THR A 246 -11.25 -19.57 14.72
CA THR A 246 -12.64 -20.04 14.83
C THR A 246 -12.70 -21.55 14.77
N ASN A 247 -13.67 -22.12 15.44
CA ASN A 247 -13.96 -23.56 15.52
C ASN A 247 -15.39 -23.81 15.04
N ASN A 248 -15.56 -24.60 14.00
CA ASN A 248 -16.88 -24.91 13.45
C ASN A 248 -17.69 -25.93 14.27
N THR A 249 -17.06 -26.60 15.27
CA THR A 249 -17.67 -27.69 16.04
C THR A 249 -17.34 -27.56 17.53
N PRO A 250 -17.93 -26.57 18.25
CA PRO A 250 -17.61 -26.33 19.68
C PRO A 250 -17.91 -27.50 20.60
N SER A 251 -18.72 -28.45 20.16
CA SER A 251 -19.08 -29.65 20.93
C SER A 251 -17.90 -30.56 21.28
N ILE A 252 -16.74 -30.37 20.61
CA ILE A 252 -15.49 -31.09 20.95
C ILE A 252 -14.84 -30.63 22.28
N GLY A 253 -15.38 -29.60 22.95
CA GLY A 253 -14.86 -29.04 24.20
C GLY A 253 -13.99 -27.79 24.01
N LEU A 254 -13.78 -27.33 22.77
CA LEU A 254 -13.11 -26.08 22.43
C LEU A 254 -14.15 -25.00 22.09
N SER A 255 -13.96 -23.77 22.57
CA SER A 255 -14.85 -22.64 22.25
C SER A 255 -14.99 -22.45 20.72
N ASP A 256 -16.05 -21.74 20.30
CA ASP A 256 -16.30 -21.40 18.88
C ASP A 256 -15.28 -20.42 18.28
N SER A 257 -14.55 -19.67 19.10
CA SER A 257 -13.51 -18.73 18.70
C SER A 257 -12.56 -18.39 19.84
N GLY A 258 -11.40 -17.85 19.49
CA GLY A 258 -10.42 -17.34 20.43
C GLY A 258 -9.30 -16.56 19.77
N SER A 259 -8.29 -16.18 20.54
CA SER A 259 -7.10 -15.47 20.08
C SER A 259 -5.84 -16.03 20.73
N GLY A 260 -4.70 -15.93 20.03
CA GLY A 260 -3.44 -16.55 20.46
C GLY A 260 -3.50 -18.06 20.38
N ASP A 261 -2.57 -18.74 21.04
CA ASP A 261 -2.45 -20.20 21.05
C ASP A 261 -3.70 -20.90 21.60
N ILE A 262 -3.95 -22.10 21.08
CA ILE A 262 -5.00 -22.95 21.62
C ILE A 262 -4.39 -23.81 22.74
N LEU A 263 -4.79 -23.52 23.97
CA LEU A 263 -4.34 -24.30 25.11
C LEU A 263 -4.93 -25.72 25.09
N ALA A 264 -4.23 -26.65 25.70
CA ALA A 264 -4.74 -28.00 25.88
C ALA A 264 -6.10 -27.98 26.60
N PHE A 265 -7.07 -28.75 26.09
CA PHE A 265 -8.41 -28.89 26.65
C PHE A 265 -8.83 -30.34 26.67
N THR A 266 -9.83 -30.67 27.51
CA THR A 266 -10.42 -32.00 27.53
C THR A 266 -11.35 -32.16 26.34
N ALA A 267 -11.03 -33.11 25.46
CA ALA A 267 -11.83 -33.42 24.28
C ALA A 267 -13.14 -34.09 24.64
N THR A 268 -14.23 -33.76 23.99
CA THR A 268 -15.57 -34.27 24.25
C THR A 268 -16.22 -34.83 22.99
N ASN A 269 -16.67 -36.07 23.05
CA ASN A 269 -17.51 -36.68 22.03
C ASN A 269 -18.52 -37.62 22.65
N ILE A 270 -19.76 -37.19 22.78
CA ILE A 270 -20.87 -37.96 23.37
C ILE A 270 -21.64 -38.78 22.32
N THR A 271 -21.16 -38.82 21.08
CA THR A 271 -21.78 -39.58 19.99
C THR A 271 -21.13 -40.96 19.84
N THR A 272 -21.60 -41.74 18.88
CA THR A 272 -21.06 -43.09 18.56
C THR A 272 -20.11 -43.05 17.33
N ALA A 273 -19.90 -41.88 16.76
CA ALA A 273 -19.04 -41.67 15.59
C ALA A 273 -17.90 -40.67 15.89
N PRO A 274 -16.77 -40.70 15.21
CA PRO A 274 -15.76 -39.64 15.29
C PRO A 274 -16.35 -38.25 14.96
N VAL A 275 -16.02 -37.24 15.75
CA VAL A 275 -16.41 -35.85 15.51
C VAL A 275 -15.19 -35.08 15.05
N VAL A 276 -15.25 -34.49 13.86
CA VAL A 276 -14.16 -33.69 13.28
C VAL A 276 -14.52 -32.20 13.38
N ALA A 277 -13.68 -31.45 14.08
CA ALA A 277 -13.75 -30.00 14.12
C ALA A 277 -12.69 -29.41 13.18
N THR A 278 -13.10 -28.45 12.35
CA THR A 278 -12.18 -27.65 11.53
C THR A 278 -11.92 -26.33 12.25
N ILE A 279 -10.66 -26.07 12.53
CA ILE A 279 -10.18 -24.82 13.11
C ILE A 279 -9.62 -23.97 11.97
N THR A 280 -10.07 -22.72 11.88
CA THR A 280 -9.53 -21.72 10.94
C THR A 280 -8.79 -20.68 11.75
N VAL A 281 -7.52 -20.42 11.43
CA VAL A 281 -6.67 -19.40 12.06
C VAL A 281 -6.34 -18.31 11.05
N THR A 282 -6.56 -17.05 11.45
CA THR A 282 -6.27 -15.84 10.69
C THR A 282 -5.13 -15.09 11.36
N PRO A 283 -3.97 -14.91 10.72
CA PRO A 283 -2.88 -14.09 11.23
C PRO A 283 -3.09 -12.61 10.88
N THR A 284 -2.67 -11.70 11.78
CA THR A 284 -2.63 -10.26 11.55
C THR A 284 -1.26 -9.73 11.96
N PHE A 285 -0.55 -9.06 11.04
CA PHE A 285 0.76 -8.43 11.29
C PHE A 285 0.58 -6.95 11.57
N GLU A 286 1.15 -6.45 12.66
CA GLU A 286 1.11 -5.04 13.04
C GLU A 286 2.51 -4.44 13.09
N ASN A 287 2.70 -3.31 12.40
CA ASN A 287 3.87 -2.46 12.49
C ASN A 287 3.48 -1.02 12.21
N GLY A 288 4.03 -0.06 13.02
CA GLY A 288 3.77 1.37 12.87
C GLY A 288 2.31 1.79 13.11
N GLY A 289 1.48 0.95 13.75
CA GLY A 289 0.07 1.22 14.03
C GLY A 289 -0.89 0.85 12.89
N ILE A 290 -0.40 0.14 11.85
CA ILE A 290 -1.23 -0.45 10.80
C ILE A 290 -1.20 -1.98 10.93
N ALA A 291 -2.40 -2.56 10.89
CA ALA A 291 -2.63 -3.99 10.90
C ALA A 291 -2.86 -4.50 9.47
N CYS A 292 -2.12 -5.54 9.09
CA CYS A 292 -2.17 -6.19 7.79
C CYS A 292 -2.58 -7.66 7.98
N ASP A 293 -3.72 -8.04 7.46
CA ASP A 293 -4.23 -9.41 7.57
C ASP A 293 -3.51 -10.34 6.58
N GLY A 294 -3.46 -11.62 6.94
CA GLY A 294 -2.90 -12.67 6.11
C GLY A 294 -3.94 -13.70 5.67
N GLU A 295 -3.47 -14.71 4.93
CA GLU A 295 -4.32 -15.80 4.51
C GLU A 295 -4.62 -16.75 5.67
N ASP A 296 -5.88 -17.20 5.72
CA ASP A 296 -6.33 -18.21 6.68
C ASP A 296 -5.61 -19.54 6.47
N LYS A 297 -5.32 -20.25 7.57
CA LYS A 297 -4.94 -21.65 7.56
C LYS A 297 -5.96 -22.46 8.31
N THR A 298 -6.18 -23.68 7.86
CA THR A 298 -7.11 -24.63 8.50
C THR A 298 -6.37 -25.89 8.92
N PHE A 299 -6.80 -26.46 10.05
CA PHE A 299 -6.39 -27.77 10.52
C PHE A 299 -7.57 -28.43 11.25
N THR A 300 -7.45 -29.71 11.56
CA THR A 300 -8.52 -30.47 12.17
C THR A 300 -8.17 -31.00 13.56
N ILE A 301 -9.19 -31.08 14.42
CA ILE A 301 -9.15 -31.83 15.67
C ILE A 301 -10.25 -32.85 15.60
N THR A 302 -9.87 -34.14 15.52
CA THR A 302 -10.78 -35.27 15.51
C THR A 302 -10.90 -35.86 16.90
N VAL A 303 -12.12 -36.00 17.42
CA VAL A 303 -12.39 -36.64 18.71
C VAL A 303 -13.10 -37.96 18.46
N ASN A 304 -12.41 -39.06 18.74
CA ASN A 304 -12.97 -40.41 18.69
C ASN A 304 -13.99 -40.62 19.82
N PRO A 305 -15.08 -41.37 19.58
CA PRO A 305 -16.03 -41.69 20.63
C PRO A 305 -15.43 -42.65 21.67
N THR A 306 -16.06 -42.72 22.82
CA THR A 306 -15.76 -43.80 23.76
C THR A 306 -16.07 -45.14 23.12
N ALA A 307 -15.15 -46.10 23.20
CA ALA A 307 -15.40 -47.46 22.74
C ALA A 307 -16.55 -48.11 23.51
N GLN A 308 -17.43 -48.78 22.82
CA GLN A 308 -18.61 -49.42 23.38
C GLN A 308 -18.72 -50.87 22.92
N VAL A 309 -19.34 -51.68 23.76
CA VAL A 309 -19.80 -53.03 23.40
C VAL A 309 -21.24 -53.18 23.91
N ASP A 310 -22.13 -53.72 23.07
CA ASP A 310 -23.49 -54.03 23.47
C ASP A 310 -23.45 -55.16 24.53
N GLN A 311 -24.32 -55.08 25.56
CA GLN A 311 -24.36 -56.10 26.60
C GLN A 311 -24.72 -57.49 26.04
N PRO A 312 -23.79 -58.46 26.03
CA PRO A 312 -24.12 -59.80 25.63
C PRO A 312 -25.14 -60.43 26.59
N LEU A 313 -25.96 -61.33 26.06
CA LEU A 313 -26.93 -62.06 26.86
C LEU A 313 -26.25 -63.19 27.67
N ASP A 314 -26.68 -63.39 28.92
CA ASP A 314 -26.27 -64.54 29.70
C ASP A 314 -26.68 -65.84 29.01
N GLN A 315 -25.79 -66.83 29.06
CA GLN A 315 -26.03 -68.13 28.44
C GLN A 315 -26.01 -69.26 29.48
N VAL A 316 -26.87 -70.25 29.29
CA VAL A 316 -26.88 -71.44 30.05
C VAL A 316 -26.76 -72.61 29.08
N VAL A 317 -25.69 -73.40 29.19
CA VAL A 317 -25.35 -74.45 28.23
C VAL A 317 -25.00 -75.74 28.95
N CYS A 318 -25.11 -76.88 28.28
CA CYS A 318 -24.67 -78.16 28.82
C CYS A 318 -23.17 -78.41 28.58
N ASN A 319 -22.55 -79.27 29.36
CA ASN A 319 -21.16 -79.73 29.09
C ASN A 319 -21.05 -80.32 27.68
N GLU A 320 -19.99 -79.98 26.96
CA GLU A 320 -19.70 -80.34 25.54
C GLU A 320 -20.60 -79.62 24.51
N GLU A 321 -21.42 -78.63 24.93
CA GLU A 321 -22.19 -77.79 23.98
C GLU A 321 -21.36 -76.68 23.39
N GLN A 322 -21.62 -76.34 22.10
CA GLN A 322 -20.96 -75.23 21.43
C GLN A 322 -21.55 -73.90 21.88
N VAL A 323 -20.70 -72.99 22.32
CA VAL A 323 -21.03 -71.60 22.67
C VAL A 323 -20.52 -70.64 21.65
N ASN A 324 -21.38 -69.74 21.21
CA ASN A 324 -21.04 -68.66 20.29
C ASN A 324 -21.58 -67.35 20.83
N VAL A 325 -20.67 -66.39 21.12
CA VAL A 325 -21.02 -65.05 21.60
C VAL A 325 -20.40 -64.05 20.61
N LEU A 326 -21.26 -63.33 19.91
CA LEU A 326 -20.87 -62.23 19.03
C LEU A 326 -20.87 -60.93 19.81
N PHE A 327 -19.78 -60.17 19.74
CA PHE A 327 -19.72 -58.82 20.31
C PHE A 327 -20.12 -57.81 19.26
N THR A 328 -21.06 -56.95 19.57
CA THR A 328 -21.57 -55.87 18.73
C THR A 328 -21.41 -54.55 19.41
N THR A 329 -21.52 -53.46 18.65
CA THR A 329 -21.33 -52.05 19.14
C THR A 329 -22.21 -51.10 18.34
N GLU A 330 -22.59 -49.98 18.95
CA GLU A 330 -23.20 -48.84 18.27
C GLU A 330 -22.15 -47.88 17.69
N ASN A 331 -20.83 -48.05 17.98
CA ASN A 331 -19.79 -47.26 17.37
C ASN A 331 -19.74 -47.48 15.85
N ILE A 332 -19.64 -46.37 15.08
CA ILE A 332 -19.61 -46.36 13.60
C ILE A 332 -18.44 -45.55 13.06
N PHE A 333 -18.11 -45.76 11.79
CA PHE A 333 -17.05 -45.07 11.05
C PHE A 333 -15.61 -45.28 11.53
N GLY A 334 -15.38 -46.34 12.38
CA GLY A 334 -14.06 -46.74 12.82
C GLY A 334 -14.00 -48.26 12.94
N LEU A 335 -12.91 -48.78 13.49
CA LEU A 335 -12.70 -50.19 13.75
C LEU A 335 -12.90 -50.44 15.23
N SER A 336 -13.91 -51.26 15.56
CA SER A 336 -14.10 -51.75 16.92
C SER A 336 -13.47 -53.15 17.06
N SER A 337 -12.74 -53.37 18.13
CA SER A 337 -12.19 -54.66 18.50
C SER A 337 -12.46 -54.93 19.97
N TYR A 338 -12.41 -56.22 20.36
CA TYR A 338 -12.78 -56.64 21.65
C TYR A 338 -11.70 -57.53 22.24
N SER A 339 -11.38 -57.36 23.51
CA SER A 339 -10.66 -58.33 24.31
C SER A 339 -11.58 -58.78 25.46
N TRP A 340 -11.44 -60.02 25.87
CA TRP A 340 -12.24 -60.54 26.96
C TRP A 340 -11.39 -61.37 27.95
N SER A 341 -11.85 -61.43 29.18
CA SER A 341 -11.29 -62.27 30.22
C SER A 341 -12.39 -63.04 30.95
N SER A 342 -12.10 -64.25 31.41
CA SER A 342 -12.97 -65.09 32.19
C SER A 342 -12.32 -65.37 33.58
N ASP A 343 -13.12 -65.31 34.61
CA ASP A 343 -12.68 -65.64 35.98
C ASP A 343 -12.52 -67.16 36.20
N ILE A 344 -13.14 -67.95 35.36
CA ILE A 344 -13.11 -69.42 35.44
C ILE A 344 -12.95 -70.03 34.05
N GLU A 345 -12.13 -71.07 33.94
CA GLU A 345 -11.96 -71.84 32.70
C GLU A 345 -13.18 -72.74 32.46
N ILE A 346 -13.84 -72.51 31.32
CA ILE A 346 -15.06 -73.22 30.88
C ILE A 346 -14.94 -73.77 29.48
N GLY A 347 -13.76 -73.94 28.93
CA GLY A 347 -13.46 -74.35 27.56
C GLY A 347 -13.02 -73.23 26.60
N ALA A 348 -13.20 -71.98 27.01
CA ALA A 348 -12.84 -70.81 26.22
C ALA A 348 -11.37 -70.33 26.44
N GLY A 349 -10.72 -70.76 27.49
CA GLY A 349 -9.52 -70.14 28.06
C GLY A 349 -9.89 -69.01 29.05
N LEU A 350 -8.89 -68.44 29.69
CA LEU A 350 -9.09 -67.35 30.68
C LEU A 350 -9.06 -65.96 30.05
N SER A 351 -8.72 -65.84 28.75
CA SER A 351 -8.75 -64.60 28.02
C SER A 351 -8.68 -64.85 26.50
N GLY A 352 -9.13 -63.89 25.70
CA GLY A 352 -9.07 -63.94 24.25
C GLY A 352 -9.38 -62.60 23.62
N THR A 353 -9.42 -62.59 22.28
CA THR A 353 -9.77 -61.40 21.46
C THR A 353 -10.83 -61.79 20.43
N GLY A 354 -11.65 -60.78 20.04
CA GLY A 354 -12.79 -61.02 19.10
C GLY A 354 -13.91 -61.77 19.78
N ASP A 355 -14.81 -62.32 18.96
CA ASP A 355 -15.97 -63.10 19.37
C ASP A 355 -15.55 -64.40 20.10
N MET A 356 -16.42 -64.91 20.93
CA MET A 356 -16.17 -66.20 21.61
C MET A 356 -16.85 -67.32 20.85
N ASP A 357 -16.04 -68.33 20.46
CA ASP A 357 -16.52 -69.60 19.83
C ASP A 357 -15.76 -70.75 20.46
N PHE A 358 -16.38 -71.53 21.32
CA PHE A 358 -15.73 -72.59 22.08
C PHE A 358 -16.71 -73.71 22.49
N THR A 359 -16.20 -74.85 22.81
CA THR A 359 -16.98 -75.94 23.40
C THR A 359 -16.96 -75.86 24.95
N ALA A 360 -18.11 -75.74 25.55
CA ALA A 360 -18.25 -75.61 27.02
C ALA A 360 -17.72 -76.84 27.74
N THR A 361 -16.94 -76.66 28.79
CA THR A 361 -16.39 -77.73 29.58
C THR A 361 -16.71 -77.53 31.10
N ASN A 362 -17.28 -78.55 31.72
CA ASN A 362 -17.48 -78.63 33.15
C ASN A 362 -17.12 -80.02 33.65
N ILE A 363 -16.00 -80.17 34.31
CA ILE A 363 -15.48 -81.43 34.88
C ILE A 363 -15.95 -81.68 36.32
N THR A 364 -16.82 -80.82 36.83
CA THR A 364 -17.35 -80.90 38.18
C THR A 364 -18.74 -81.59 38.23
N THR A 365 -19.25 -81.82 39.43
CA THR A 365 -20.59 -82.40 39.65
C THR A 365 -21.69 -81.37 39.91
N ALA A 366 -21.33 -80.06 39.85
CA ALA A 366 -22.22 -78.94 40.12
C ALA A 366 -22.15 -77.94 38.95
N PRO A 367 -23.15 -77.09 38.69
CA PRO A 367 -23.06 -76.01 37.74
C PRO A 367 -21.85 -75.09 38.06
N VAL A 368 -21.14 -74.72 37.03
CA VAL A 368 -20.05 -73.71 37.05
C VAL A 368 -20.57 -72.46 36.39
N VAL A 369 -20.37 -71.29 37.03
CA VAL A 369 -20.73 -69.97 36.48
C VAL A 369 -19.44 -69.18 36.29
N ALA A 370 -19.14 -68.88 35.05
CA ALA A 370 -18.02 -68.01 34.68
C ALA A 370 -18.54 -66.58 34.43
N THR A 371 -17.80 -65.62 34.96
CA THR A 371 -18.02 -64.19 34.66
C THR A 371 -17.06 -63.75 33.55
N ILE A 372 -17.60 -63.33 32.39
CA ILE A 372 -16.84 -62.83 31.28
C ILE A 372 -16.86 -61.31 31.32
N THR A 373 -15.68 -60.69 31.33
CA THR A 373 -15.49 -59.25 31.19
C THR A 373 -14.99 -58.95 29.79
N VAL A 374 -15.73 -58.12 29.02
CA VAL A 374 -15.38 -57.70 27.67
C VAL A 374 -14.93 -56.24 27.69
N THR A 375 -13.76 -55.96 27.10
CA THR A 375 -13.21 -54.61 26.99
C THR A 375 -13.18 -54.23 25.52
N PRO A 376 -14.02 -53.27 25.08
CA PRO A 376 -13.99 -52.77 23.71
C PRO A 376 -12.81 -51.79 23.50
N THR A 377 -12.29 -51.71 22.26
CA THR A 377 -11.43 -50.68 21.80
C THR A 377 -11.97 -50.13 20.46
N PHE A 378 -11.79 -48.85 20.23
CA PHE A 378 -12.20 -48.17 18.99
C PHE A 378 -11.00 -47.47 18.36
N GLU A 379 -10.77 -47.70 17.07
CA GLU A 379 -9.70 -47.08 16.33
C GLU A 379 -10.25 -46.30 15.13
N PHE A 380 -9.82 -45.04 15.00
CA PHE A 380 -10.05 -44.21 13.82
C PHE A 380 -8.85 -43.30 13.63
N ASP A 381 -8.39 -43.15 12.35
CA ASP A 381 -7.28 -42.33 11.92
C ASP A 381 -5.99 -42.55 12.77
N GLY A 382 -5.68 -43.85 13.02
CA GLY A 382 -4.45 -44.26 13.72
C GLY A 382 -4.40 -44.01 15.23
N LYS A 383 -5.52 -43.58 15.83
CA LYS A 383 -5.65 -43.42 17.28
C LYS A 383 -6.65 -44.45 17.85
N VAL A 384 -6.18 -45.16 18.85
CA VAL A 384 -6.96 -46.17 19.60
C VAL A 384 -7.39 -45.62 20.96
#